data_1c468734e8b95e7e36f7eb114c3166f3
#
_entry.id   1c468734e8b95e7e36f7eb114c3166f3
#
_cell.length_a   1.000
_cell.length_b   1.000
_cell.length_c   1.000
_cell.angle_alpha   90.00
_cell.angle_beta   90.00
_cell.angle_gamma   90.00
#
_symmetry.space_group_name_H-M   'P 1'
#
loop_
_entity.id
_entity.type
_entity.pdbx_description
1 polymer ?
#
loop_
_entity_poly.entity_id
_entity_poly.type
_entity_poly.pdbx_seq_one_letter_code
_entity_poly.pdbx_strand_id
1 'polypeptide(L)'
;MIVSYPAYHAINQLFDEGVFDDDFIKHTNRLNKTTSVVEVHFALSKQIDTRHVVFPVGDNYTSKGIFFISNITPSVSPKGEHLIIVGTPIKPEETDSPERIKNIVAKMKEELSEIYPDFNESLLWERPMAWKLVESVVKEPGLVWKKKMPHSVPQVNGLFFVGDSTISYGIGTDSAAHSAILAYPKIVKFLKDAN
;
A
#
# COMPACT_ATOMS: atom_id res chain seq x y z
N MET A 1 19.13 11.67 -11.39
CA MET A 1 18.32 11.60 -10.14
C MET A 1 17.35 10.44 -10.24
N ILE A 2 17.14 9.70 -9.13
CA ILE A 2 16.11 8.65 -9.05
C ILE A 2 15.09 9.09 -8.01
N VAL A 3 13.81 9.09 -8.38
CA VAL A 3 12.68 9.46 -7.53
C VAL A 3 11.84 8.22 -7.24
N SER A 4 11.74 7.83 -5.97
CA SER A 4 10.93 6.69 -5.48
C SER A 4 9.76 7.18 -4.62
N TYR A 5 9.16 8.28 -5.01
CA TYR A 5 8.00 8.88 -4.36
C TYR A 5 6.78 8.74 -5.29
N PRO A 6 5.53 8.71 -4.77
CA PRO A 6 4.36 8.64 -5.65
C PRO A 6 4.41 9.70 -6.74
N ALA A 7 4.28 9.28 -8.00
CA ALA A 7 4.58 10.12 -9.16
C ALA A 7 3.82 11.45 -9.15
N TYR A 8 2.53 11.44 -8.82
CA TYR A 8 1.72 12.64 -8.70
C TYR A 8 2.29 13.64 -7.67
N HIS A 9 2.65 13.16 -6.48
CA HIS A 9 3.21 14.02 -5.44
C HIS A 9 4.61 14.50 -5.81
N ALA A 10 5.44 13.63 -6.42
CA ALA A 10 6.78 14.01 -6.86
C ALA A 10 6.75 15.16 -7.85
N ILE A 11 5.89 15.09 -8.88
CA ILE A 11 5.78 16.12 -9.90
C ILE A 11 5.34 17.46 -9.30
N ASN A 12 4.37 17.45 -8.39
CA ASN A 12 3.81 18.67 -7.83
C ASN A 12 4.62 19.29 -6.67
N GLN A 13 5.55 18.53 -6.06
CA GLN A 13 6.28 18.97 -4.86
C GLN A 13 7.78 19.15 -5.08
N LEU A 14 8.37 18.46 -6.06
CA LEU A 14 9.81 18.44 -6.25
C LEU A 14 10.29 19.18 -7.49
N PHE A 15 9.38 19.66 -8.33
CA PHE A 15 9.73 20.32 -9.59
C PHE A 15 8.95 21.61 -9.76
N ASP A 16 9.61 22.60 -10.38
CA ASP A 16 9.01 23.88 -10.72
C ASP A 16 7.99 23.73 -11.86
N GLU A 17 7.08 24.70 -11.95
CA GLU A 17 6.15 24.80 -13.07
C GLU A 17 6.90 24.95 -14.41
N GLY A 18 6.39 24.29 -15.44
CA GLY A 18 6.97 24.35 -16.80
C GLY A 18 8.10 23.35 -17.06
N VAL A 19 8.55 22.58 -16.08
CA VAL A 19 9.54 21.50 -16.29
C VAL A 19 8.98 20.38 -17.17
N PHE A 20 7.70 20.09 -17.05
CA PHE A 20 6.99 19.06 -17.81
C PHE A 20 5.90 19.70 -18.67
N ASP A 21 5.61 19.07 -19.81
CA ASP A 21 4.51 19.49 -20.68
C ASP A 21 3.13 19.18 -20.07
N ASP A 22 2.11 19.85 -20.60
CA ASP A 22 0.72 19.74 -20.12
C ASP A 22 0.17 18.32 -20.25
N ASP A 23 0.54 17.57 -21.29
CA ASP A 23 0.06 16.20 -21.51
C ASP A 23 0.64 15.27 -20.45
N PHE A 24 1.90 15.44 -20.09
CA PHE A 24 2.54 14.69 -19.03
C PHE A 24 1.93 15.01 -17.65
N ILE A 25 1.71 16.28 -17.35
CA ILE A 25 1.04 16.73 -16.13
C ILE A 25 -0.38 16.15 -16.05
N LYS A 26 -1.14 16.24 -17.15
CA LYS A 26 -2.49 15.67 -17.23
C LYS A 26 -2.48 14.14 -17.02
N HIS A 27 -1.52 13.42 -17.61
CA HIS A 27 -1.35 11.99 -17.38
C HIS A 27 -1.05 11.68 -15.91
N THR A 28 -0.12 12.41 -15.31
CA THR A 28 0.26 12.24 -13.91
C THR A 28 -0.91 12.53 -12.96
N ASN A 29 -1.70 13.56 -13.24
CA ASN A 29 -2.90 13.90 -12.46
C ASN A 29 -3.95 12.79 -12.48
N ARG A 30 -4.08 12.04 -13.58
CA ARG A 30 -4.97 10.87 -13.64
C ARG A 30 -4.53 9.73 -12.69
N LEU A 31 -3.25 9.69 -12.36
CA LEU A 31 -2.69 8.69 -11.43
C LEU A 31 -2.86 9.09 -9.95
N ASN A 32 -3.42 10.28 -9.67
CA ASN A 32 -3.73 10.72 -8.30
C ASN A 32 -5.00 10.05 -7.75
N LYS A 33 -4.99 8.72 -7.76
CA LYS A 33 -6.00 7.89 -7.13
C LYS A 33 -5.28 6.89 -6.24
N THR A 34 -5.35 7.12 -4.95
CA THR A 34 -4.66 6.32 -3.94
C THR A 34 -5.60 5.34 -3.25
N THR A 35 -5.06 4.25 -2.74
CA THR A 35 -5.78 3.34 -1.86
C THR A 35 -5.56 3.76 -0.41
N SER A 36 -6.65 4.00 0.31
CA SER A 36 -6.64 4.30 1.73
C SER A 36 -7.16 3.09 2.52
N VAL A 37 -6.68 2.91 3.74
CA VAL A 37 -7.04 1.77 4.58
C VAL A 37 -7.15 2.18 6.05
N VAL A 38 -8.06 1.51 6.76
CA VAL A 38 -7.96 1.32 8.21
C VAL A 38 -7.40 -0.06 8.44
N GLU A 39 -6.34 -0.15 9.21
CA GLU A 39 -5.77 -1.42 9.65
C GLU A 39 -5.58 -1.42 11.17
N VAL A 40 -5.69 -2.61 11.75
CA VAL A 40 -5.46 -2.81 13.19
C VAL A 40 -4.46 -3.92 13.37
N HIS A 41 -3.39 -3.65 14.11
CA HIS A 41 -2.47 -4.65 14.59
C HIS A 41 -2.98 -5.17 15.93
N PHE A 42 -3.13 -6.47 16.05
CA PHE A 42 -3.50 -7.15 17.29
C PHE A 42 -2.37 -8.09 17.70
N ALA A 43 -1.90 -7.94 18.93
CA ALA A 43 -1.02 -8.94 19.55
C ALA A 43 -1.86 -9.88 20.40
N LEU A 44 -1.60 -11.18 20.26
CA LEU A 44 -2.34 -12.25 20.91
C LEU A 44 -1.38 -13.12 21.72
N SER A 45 -1.84 -13.61 22.88
CA SER A 45 -1.10 -14.55 23.75
C SER A 45 -1.10 -16.00 23.25
N LYS A 46 -1.92 -16.32 22.25
CA LYS A 46 -1.97 -17.64 21.62
C LYS A 46 -2.29 -17.55 20.13
N GLN A 47 -1.90 -18.58 19.39
CA GLN A 47 -2.23 -18.73 17.98
C GLN A 47 -3.70 -19.12 17.83
N ILE A 48 -4.50 -18.30 17.17
CA ILE A 48 -5.93 -18.53 16.94
C ILE A 48 -6.23 -19.18 15.58
N ASP A 49 -5.26 -19.16 14.66
CA ASP A 49 -5.36 -19.76 13.32
C ASP A 49 -3.95 -20.16 12.84
N THR A 50 -3.85 -21.18 12.02
CA THR A 50 -2.59 -21.66 11.41
C THR A 50 -2.39 -21.17 9.97
N ARG A 51 -3.41 -20.59 9.36
CA ARG A 51 -3.33 -20.02 8.01
C ARG A 51 -2.47 -18.77 8.00
N HIS A 52 -1.99 -18.38 6.83
CA HIS A 52 -1.21 -17.15 6.65
C HIS A 52 -2.10 -15.93 6.42
N VAL A 53 -3.21 -16.12 5.70
CA VAL A 53 -4.15 -15.06 5.39
C VAL A 53 -5.56 -15.63 5.25
N VAL A 54 -6.54 -14.84 5.65
CA VAL A 54 -7.97 -15.11 5.45
C VAL A 54 -8.62 -13.87 4.85
N PHE A 55 -9.38 -14.06 3.79
CA PHE A 55 -10.24 -13.04 3.20
C PHE A 55 -11.70 -13.42 3.46
N PRO A 56 -12.37 -12.81 4.43
CA PRO A 56 -13.79 -13.03 4.66
C PRO A 56 -14.59 -12.66 3.40
N VAL A 57 -15.46 -13.56 2.96
CA VAL A 57 -16.26 -13.37 1.74
C VAL A 57 -17.67 -12.96 2.11
N GLY A 58 -18.15 -11.91 1.48
CA GLY A 58 -19.50 -11.36 1.65
C GLY A 58 -19.49 -9.87 2.01
N ASP A 59 -20.61 -9.23 1.73
CA ASP A 59 -20.78 -7.78 1.94
C ASP A 59 -20.91 -7.40 3.42
N ASN A 60 -21.20 -8.38 4.28
CA ASN A 60 -21.44 -8.19 5.71
C ASN A 60 -20.16 -7.96 6.52
N TYR A 61 -18.99 -8.38 6.00
CA TYR A 61 -17.73 -8.23 6.72
C TYR A 61 -17.09 -6.87 6.45
N THR A 62 -16.75 -6.17 7.52
CA THR A 62 -15.90 -4.97 7.48
C THR A 62 -14.43 -5.38 7.27
N SER A 63 -13.98 -6.43 7.94
CA SER A 63 -12.65 -7.02 7.76
C SER A 63 -12.51 -7.60 6.36
N LYS A 64 -11.70 -6.98 5.51
CA LYS A 64 -11.48 -7.45 4.12
C LYS A 64 -10.22 -8.31 3.97
N GLY A 65 -9.34 -8.31 4.96
CA GLY A 65 -8.17 -9.17 5.04
C GLY A 65 -7.71 -9.35 6.47
N ILE A 66 -7.41 -10.58 6.86
CA ILE A 66 -6.85 -10.98 8.15
C ILE A 66 -5.52 -11.67 7.86
N PHE A 67 -4.42 -11.03 8.22
CA PHE A 67 -3.06 -11.49 7.95
C PHE A 67 -2.42 -11.97 9.25
N PHE A 68 -2.05 -13.23 9.31
CA PHE A 68 -1.39 -13.85 10.46
C PHE A 68 0.12 -13.72 10.30
N ILE A 69 0.64 -12.56 10.63
CA ILE A 69 2.04 -12.17 10.33
C ILE A 69 3.04 -13.09 11.01
N SER A 70 2.79 -13.49 12.27
CA SER A 70 3.65 -14.42 12.99
C SER A 70 3.66 -15.83 12.41
N ASN A 71 2.63 -16.23 11.65
CA ASN A 71 2.61 -17.51 10.94
C ASN A 71 3.51 -17.46 9.69
N ILE A 72 3.63 -16.27 9.07
CA ILE A 72 4.49 -16.02 7.90
C ILE A 72 5.94 -15.86 8.36
N THR A 73 6.16 -15.05 9.39
CA THR A 73 7.49 -14.69 9.90
C THR A 73 7.47 -14.76 11.44
N PRO A 74 7.75 -15.92 12.04
CA PRO A 74 7.67 -16.10 13.50
C PRO A 74 8.52 -15.13 14.33
N SER A 75 9.62 -14.61 13.76
CA SER A 75 10.55 -13.71 14.43
C SER A 75 10.03 -12.28 14.64
N VAL A 76 8.86 -11.93 14.10
CA VAL A 76 8.26 -10.58 14.29
C VAL A 76 7.56 -10.43 15.64
N SER A 77 7.35 -11.51 16.37
CA SER A 77 6.70 -11.52 17.69
C SER A 77 7.61 -12.13 18.74
N PRO A 78 7.49 -11.75 20.02
CA PRO A 78 8.10 -12.47 21.13
C PRO A 78 7.66 -13.95 21.15
N LYS A 79 8.46 -14.79 21.74
CA LYS A 79 8.14 -16.23 21.84
C LYS A 79 6.82 -16.44 22.61
N GLY A 80 5.87 -17.12 21.99
CA GLY A 80 4.56 -17.39 22.56
C GLY A 80 3.54 -16.28 22.33
N GLU A 81 3.91 -15.20 21.64
CA GLU A 81 2.99 -14.15 21.20
C GLU A 81 2.79 -14.21 19.68
N HIS A 82 1.65 -13.69 19.23
CA HIS A 82 1.25 -13.75 17.82
C HIS A 82 0.76 -12.39 17.36
N LEU A 83 1.23 -11.96 16.18
CA LEU A 83 0.80 -10.73 15.53
C LEU A 83 -0.15 -11.04 14.39
N ILE A 84 -1.32 -10.43 14.40
CA ILE A 84 -2.24 -10.38 13.27
C ILE A 84 -2.48 -8.94 12.84
N ILE A 85 -2.69 -8.73 11.55
CA ILE A 85 -3.07 -7.44 10.98
C ILE A 85 -4.41 -7.63 10.26
N VAL A 86 -5.38 -6.78 10.60
CA VAL A 86 -6.70 -6.81 9.97
C VAL A 86 -6.93 -5.47 9.30
N GLY A 87 -7.37 -5.49 8.05
CA GLY A 87 -7.54 -4.28 7.27
C GLY A 87 -8.82 -4.22 6.45
N THR A 88 -9.25 -2.98 6.18
CA THR A 88 -10.31 -2.67 5.24
C THR A 88 -9.99 -1.41 4.44
N PRO A 89 -10.16 -1.42 3.10
CA PRO A 89 -10.08 -0.20 2.32
C PRO A 89 -11.22 0.75 2.69
N ILE A 90 -10.90 2.03 2.72
CA ILE A 90 -11.85 3.13 2.94
C ILE A 90 -11.61 4.24 1.92
N LYS A 91 -12.49 5.22 1.87
CA LYS A 91 -12.25 6.41 1.06
C LYS A 91 -11.23 7.33 1.75
N PRO A 92 -10.37 8.05 0.98
CA PRO A 92 -9.35 8.93 1.55
C PRO A 92 -9.88 9.95 2.56
N GLU A 93 -11.05 10.53 2.30
CA GLU A 93 -11.72 11.49 3.19
C GLU A 93 -12.19 10.88 4.53
N GLU A 94 -12.43 9.58 4.58
CA GLU A 94 -12.84 8.89 5.81
C GLU A 94 -11.68 8.72 6.81
N THR A 95 -10.43 8.83 6.34
CA THR A 95 -9.24 8.69 7.22
C THR A 95 -9.12 9.84 8.22
N ASP A 96 -9.75 10.97 7.96
CA ASP A 96 -9.72 12.16 8.83
C ASP A 96 -10.84 12.15 9.88
N SER A 97 -11.68 11.10 9.93
CA SER A 97 -12.77 10.96 10.88
C SER A 97 -12.44 9.96 12.00
N PRO A 98 -12.04 10.41 13.21
CA PRO A 98 -11.75 9.52 14.33
C PRO A 98 -12.94 8.65 14.73
N GLU A 99 -14.16 9.18 14.65
CA GLU A 99 -15.38 8.44 14.95
C GLU A 99 -15.60 7.29 13.93
N ARG A 100 -15.42 7.58 12.64
CA ARG A 100 -15.53 6.57 11.59
C ARG A 100 -14.52 5.45 11.79
N ILE A 101 -13.25 5.79 12.08
CA ILE A 101 -12.18 4.83 12.35
C ILE A 101 -12.53 3.98 13.58
N LYS A 102 -12.97 4.59 14.67
CA LYS A 102 -13.39 3.89 15.90
C LYS A 102 -14.50 2.87 15.62
N ASN A 103 -15.52 3.25 14.82
CA ASN A 103 -16.62 2.37 14.47
C ASN A 103 -16.17 1.18 13.61
N ILE A 104 -15.25 1.41 12.65
CA ILE A 104 -14.65 0.36 11.83
C ILE A 104 -13.88 -0.62 12.71
N VAL A 105 -13.03 -0.13 13.61
CA VAL A 105 -12.24 -0.96 14.53
C VAL A 105 -13.12 -1.80 15.44
N ALA A 106 -14.17 -1.20 16.03
CA ALA A 106 -15.11 -1.92 16.86
C ALA A 106 -15.78 -3.09 16.11
N LYS A 107 -16.21 -2.82 14.88
CA LYS A 107 -16.84 -3.85 14.05
C LYS A 107 -15.86 -4.96 13.63
N MET A 108 -14.61 -4.63 13.32
CA MET A 108 -13.57 -5.64 13.07
C MET A 108 -13.36 -6.57 14.27
N LYS A 109 -13.39 -6.02 15.49
CA LYS A 109 -13.24 -6.82 16.72
C LYS A 109 -14.43 -7.74 16.96
N GLU A 110 -15.66 -7.27 16.71
CA GLU A 110 -16.87 -8.10 16.77
C GLU A 110 -16.75 -9.29 15.78
N GLU A 111 -16.42 -9.01 14.54
CA GLU A 111 -16.24 -10.03 13.49
C GLU A 111 -15.13 -11.04 13.84
N LEU A 112 -13.99 -10.57 14.38
CA LEU A 112 -12.92 -11.44 14.82
C LEU A 112 -13.37 -12.35 15.98
N SER A 113 -14.16 -11.83 16.91
CA SER A 113 -14.69 -12.60 18.04
C SER A 113 -15.70 -13.67 17.60
N GLU A 114 -16.48 -13.38 16.54
CA GLU A 114 -17.39 -14.35 15.94
C GLU A 114 -16.65 -15.46 15.18
N ILE A 115 -15.61 -15.10 14.41
CA ILE A 115 -14.84 -16.06 13.60
C ILE A 115 -13.89 -16.87 14.47
N TYR A 116 -13.31 -16.25 15.50
CA TYR A 116 -12.31 -16.84 16.40
C TYR A 116 -12.73 -16.70 17.86
N PRO A 117 -13.40 -17.70 18.45
CA PRO A 117 -13.92 -17.62 19.84
C PRO A 117 -12.86 -17.23 20.88
N ASP A 118 -11.62 -17.64 20.66
CA ASP A 118 -10.48 -17.34 21.54
C ASP A 118 -9.88 -15.94 21.37
N PHE A 119 -10.35 -15.15 20.42
CA PHE A 119 -9.75 -13.85 20.08
C PHE A 119 -9.70 -12.90 21.29
N ASN A 120 -10.85 -12.68 21.95
CA ASN A 120 -10.94 -11.73 23.06
C ASN A 120 -10.08 -12.13 24.27
N GLU A 121 -10.05 -13.43 24.60
CA GLU A 121 -9.26 -13.94 25.72
C GLU A 121 -7.76 -13.88 25.47
N SER A 122 -7.36 -13.98 24.20
CA SER A 122 -5.96 -13.95 23.79
C SER A 122 -5.42 -12.54 23.51
N LEU A 123 -6.27 -11.52 23.43
CA LEU A 123 -5.88 -10.16 23.07
C LEU A 123 -4.98 -9.54 24.17
N LEU A 124 -3.75 -9.19 23.80
CA LEU A 124 -2.79 -8.50 24.66
C LEU A 124 -2.84 -6.99 24.45
N TRP A 125 -2.82 -6.54 23.19
CA TRP A 125 -2.94 -5.14 22.84
C TRP A 125 -3.45 -4.98 21.39
N GLU A 126 -3.92 -3.77 21.10
CA GLU A 126 -4.33 -3.37 19.74
C GLU A 126 -3.73 -2.02 19.36
N ARG A 127 -3.47 -1.85 18.08
CA ARG A 127 -2.98 -0.59 17.51
C ARG A 127 -3.71 -0.29 16.20
N PRO A 128 -4.78 0.52 16.25
CA PRO A 128 -5.45 0.97 15.03
C PRO A 128 -4.64 2.05 14.32
N MET A 129 -4.66 2.02 12.99
CA MET A 129 -4.02 2.99 12.11
C MET A 129 -4.93 3.29 10.93
N ALA A 130 -4.89 4.52 10.44
CA ALA A 130 -5.56 4.93 9.22
C ALA A 130 -4.55 5.60 8.28
N TRP A 131 -4.47 5.12 7.06
CA TRP A 131 -3.52 5.58 6.06
C TRP A 131 -4.25 6.11 4.84
N LYS A 132 -4.00 7.37 4.45
CA LYS A 132 -4.53 7.95 3.21
C LYS A 132 -3.91 7.35 1.97
N LEU A 133 -2.66 6.89 2.07
CA LEU A 133 -1.88 6.40 0.96
C LEU A 133 -1.16 5.12 1.36
N VAL A 134 -1.74 3.98 1.00
CA VAL A 134 -1.12 2.66 1.13
C VAL A 134 -0.54 2.24 -0.21
N GLU A 135 -1.29 2.41 -1.29
CA GLU A 135 -0.80 2.27 -2.65
C GLU A 135 -0.94 3.59 -3.39
N SER A 136 0.09 3.98 -4.11
CA SER A 136 0.10 5.28 -4.79
C SER A 136 -0.81 5.38 -6.01
N VAL A 137 -1.23 4.24 -6.58
CA VAL A 137 -2.21 4.21 -7.67
C VAL A 137 -3.16 3.04 -7.47
N VAL A 138 -4.45 3.32 -7.37
CA VAL A 138 -5.50 2.31 -7.31
C VAL A 138 -5.49 1.39 -8.54
N LYS A 139 -5.76 0.10 -8.34
CA LYS A 139 -5.76 -0.91 -9.42
C LYS A 139 -7.12 -0.98 -10.11
N GLU A 140 -7.40 0.01 -10.94
CA GLU A 140 -8.62 0.05 -11.77
C GLU A 140 -8.30 0.05 -13.27
N PRO A 141 -9.28 -0.27 -14.14
CA PRO A 141 -9.09 -0.23 -15.59
C PRO A 141 -8.52 1.11 -16.07
N GLY A 142 -7.45 1.07 -16.85
CA GLY A 142 -6.78 2.25 -17.39
C GLY A 142 -5.71 2.86 -16.48
N LEU A 143 -5.50 2.37 -15.25
CA LEU A 143 -4.47 2.85 -14.32
C LEU A 143 -3.45 1.76 -13.94
N VAL A 144 -3.35 0.68 -14.71
CA VAL A 144 -2.45 -0.45 -14.44
C VAL A 144 -1.39 -0.61 -15.51
N TRP A 145 -0.29 -1.27 -15.18
CA TRP A 145 0.80 -1.65 -16.08
C TRP A 145 1.36 -0.45 -16.88
N LYS A 146 1.32 -0.51 -18.20
CA LYS A 146 1.84 0.53 -19.11
C LYS A 146 1.09 1.86 -19.04
N LYS A 147 -0.04 1.91 -18.34
CA LYS A 147 -0.83 3.13 -18.13
C LYS A 147 -0.39 3.94 -16.93
N LYS A 148 0.52 3.39 -16.13
CA LYS A 148 1.18 4.10 -15.03
C LYS A 148 2.29 5.02 -15.55
N MET A 149 2.96 5.73 -14.64
CA MET A 149 4.05 6.65 -14.92
C MET A 149 5.21 5.94 -15.65
N PRO A 150 5.79 6.52 -16.71
CA PRO A 150 7.01 5.97 -17.31
C PRO A 150 8.22 6.12 -16.39
N HIS A 151 9.22 5.25 -16.55
CA HIS A 151 10.46 5.29 -15.75
C HIS A 151 11.38 6.47 -16.06
N SER A 152 11.21 7.10 -17.20
CA SER A 152 12.00 8.26 -17.63
C SER A 152 11.13 9.15 -18.52
N VAL A 153 11.44 10.42 -18.55
CA VAL A 153 10.72 11.43 -19.35
C VAL A 153 11.70 12.17 -20.25
N PRO A 154 11.32 12.48 -21.50
CA PRO A 154 12.21 13.15 -22.44
C PRO A 154 12.60 14.58 -21.99
N GLN A 155 11.72 15.25 -21.23
CA GLN A 155 11.88 16.65 -20.83
C GLN A 155 13.06 16.86 -19.88
N VAL A 156 13.42 15.84 -19.07
CA VAL A 156 14.47 15.94 -18.06
C VAL A 156 15.45 14.79 -18.19
N ASN A 157 16.60 15.08 -18.79
CA ASN A 157 17.65 14.08 -18.96
C ASN A 157 18.24 13.64 -17.61
N GLY A 158 18.39 12.33 -17.41
CA GLY A 158 18.93 11.75 -16.18
C GLY A 158 17.92 11.71 -15.02
N LEU A 159 16.63 12.00 -15.26
CA LEU A 159 15.57 11.81 -14.29
C LEU A 159 14.90 10.46 -14.50
N PHE A 160 14.82 9.67 -13.43
CA PHE A 160 14.18 8.37 -13.41
C PHE A 160 13.17 8.26 -12.27
N PHE A 161 12.02 7.64 -12.55
CA PHE A 161 10.98 7.34 -11.58
C PHE A 161 10.90 5.84 -11.33
N VAL A 162 10.81 5.44 -10.08
CA VAL A 162 10.59 4.06 -9.63
C VAL A 162 9.53 4.03 -8.53
N GLY A 163 8.94 2.89 -8.29
CA GLY A 163 7.89 2.73 -7.29
C GLY A 163 6.60 2.17 -7.86
N ASP A 164 5.61 1.95 -7.02
CA ASP A 164 4.33 1.33 -7.38
C ASP A 164 3.45 2.22 -8.28
N SER A 165 3.70 3.54 -8.36
CA SER A 165 3.04 4.46 -9.29
C SER A 165 3.60 4.41 -10.72
N THR A 166 4.74 3.75 -10.93
CA THR A 166 5.41 3.64 -12.24
C THR A 166 5.11 2.30 -12.91
N ILE A 167 5.43 2.20 -14.22
CA ILE A 167 5.20 0.98 -15.01
C ILE A 167 5.77 -0.24 -14.28
N SER A 168 4.88 -1.16 -13.88
CA SER A 168 5.22 -2.39 -13.16
C SER A 168 4.03 -3.33 -13.08
N TYR A 169 4.27 -4.61 -12.88
CA TYR A 169 3.26 -5.58 -12.49
C TYR A 169 3.18 -5.70 -10.97
N GLY A 170 2.15 -6.38 -10.47
CA GLY A 170 1.94 -6.61 -9.05
C GLY A 170 1.23 -5.45 -8.34
N ILE A 171 1.19 -5.53 -7.03
CA ILE A 171 0.59 -4.54 -6.13
C ILE A 171 1.58 -4.20 -5.01
N GLY A 172 1.43 -3.01 -4.40
CA GLY A 172 2.21 -2.60 -3.23
C GLY A 172 3.73 -2.76 -3.45
N THR A 173 4.38 -3.42 -2.51
CA THR A 173 5.85 -3.63 -2.49
C THR A 173 6.35 -4.41 -3.70
N ASP A 174 5.61 -5.44 -4.17
CA ASP A 174 5.99 -6.20 -5.37
C ASP A 174 6.00 -5.32 -6.61
N SER A 175 5.00 -4.45 -6.73
CA SER A 175 4.93 -3.47 -7.83
C SER A 175 6.11 -2.49 -7.78
N ALA A 176 6.47 -2.02 -6.59
CA ALA A 176 7.59 -1.10 -6.40
C ALA A 176 8.93 -1.77 -6.76
N ALA A 177 9.16 -2.99 -6.28
CA ALA A 177 10.36 -3.77 -6.58
C ALA A 177 10.47 -4.07 -8.09
N HIS A 178 9.39 -4.52 -8.72
CA HIS A 178 9.36 -4.79 -10.15
C HIS A 178 9.62 -3.52 -10.98
N SER A 179 9.11 -2.37 -10.55
CA SER A 179 9.40 -1.07 -11.17
C SER A 179 10.90 -0.78 -11.18
N ALA A 180 11.58 -1.00 -10.06
CA ALA A 180 13.04 -0.79 -9.97
C ALA A 180 13.81 -1.71 -10.93
N ILE A 181 13.41 -2.99 -11.03
CA ILE A 181 13.98 -3.97 -11.98
C ILE A 181 13.84 -3.47 -13.41
N LEU A 182 12.66 -2.95 -13.79
CA LEU A 182 12.40 -2.45 -15.15
C LEU A 182 13.13 -1.14 -15.46
N ALA A 183 13.37 -0.29 -14.45
CA ALA A 183 14.09 0.96 -14.61
C ALA A 183 15.62 0.76 -14.71
N TYR A 184 16.16 -0.27 -14.06
CA TYR A 184 17.59 -0.52 -13.93
C TYR A 184 18.36 -0.48 -15.25
N PRO A 185 17.97 -1.18 -16.33
CA PRO A 185 18.70 -1.13 -17.60
C PRO A 185 18.78 0.27 -18.20
N LYS A 186 17.74 1.08 -18.04
CA LYS A 186 17.71 2.48 -18.53
C LYS A 186 18.67 3.36 -17.76
N ILE A 187 18.73 3.18 -16.43
CA ILE A 187 19.62 3.91 -15.54
C ILE A 187 21.07 3.57 -15.85
N VAL A 188 21.40 2.27 -15.97
CA VAL A 188 22.75 1.82 -16.31
C VAL A 188 23.20 2.32 -17.69
N LYS A 189 22.32 2.29 -18.67
CA LYS A 189 22.63 2.85 -20.01
C LYS A 189 22.96 4.33 -19.90
N PHE A 190 22.11 5.13 -19.23
CA PHE A 190 22.36 6.56 -19.05
C PHE A 190 23.71 6.84 -18.38
N LEU A 191 24.07 6.10 -17.34
CA LEU A 191 25.34 6.28 -16.64
C LEU A 191 26.55 5.93 -17.52
N LYS A 192 26.42 4.95 -18.42
CA LYS A 192 27.51 4.60 -19.36
C LYS A 192 27.65 5.63 -20.49
N ASP A 193 26.54 6.20 -20.95
CA ASP A 193 26.53 7.20 -22.02
C ASP A 193 26.99 8.60 -21.49
N ALA A 194 27.00 8.81 -20.16
CA ALA A 194 27.42 10.05 -19.52
C ALA A 194 28.91 10.07 -19.11
N ASN A 195 29.59 8.93 -19.17
CA ASN A 195 31.04 8.79 -18.92
C ASN A 195 31.81 8.61 -20.24
#